data_74aaf5cc9fc6af257ef629a8eecd0aa0
#
_entry.id   74aaf5cc9fc6af257ef629a8eecd0aa0
#
_cell.length_a   1.000
_cell.length_b   1.000
_cell.length_c   1.000
_cell.angle_alpha   90.00
_cell.angle_beta   90.00
_cell.angle_gamma   90.00
#
_symmetry.space_group_name_H-M   'P 1'
#
loop_
_entity.id
_entity.type
_entity.pdbx_description
1 polymer ?
#
loop_
_entity_poly.entity_id
_entity_poly.type
_entity_poly.pdbx_seq_one_letter_code
_entity_poly.pdbx_strand_id
1 'polypeptide(L)'
;QPTALYITQGSYGIMSTVELRCDTLYYSEICGSEAEAIDSLNPERWHTFRQTLDSLQAAHWQRDYINDNALDGHQWEVKITYADGRLIHSSGSNAYPSLLDWDYTIGGKPSLDWQMFTCAVTWLTNGRWNRGALEL
;
A
#
# COMPACT_ATOMS: atom_id res chain seq x y z
N GLN A 1 -8.74 7.79 -11.51
CA GLN A 1 -7.38 7.24 -11.60
C GLN A 1 -6.39 8.29 -11.09
N PRO A 2 -5.43 7.90 -10.26
CA PRO A 2 -4.38 8.84 -9.84
C PRO A 2 -3.46 9.20 -11.00
N THR A 3 -2.73 10.31 -10.86
CA THR A 3 -1.73 10.72 -11.84
C THR A 3 -0.40 10.03 -11.57
N ALA A 4 -0.14 9.63 -10.32
CA ALA A 4 1.03 8.85 -9.95
C ALA A 4 0.68 7.92 -8.80
N LEU A 5 1.28 6.75 -8.78
CA LEU A 5 1.07 5.77 -7.71
C LEU A 5 2.33 4.93 -7.56
N TYR A 6 2.79 4.79 -6.33
CA TYR A 6 3.89 3.91 -5.96
C TYR A 6 3.58 3.33 -4.59
N ILE A 7 3.45 2.02 -4.52
CA ILE A 7 3.16 1.29 -3.28
C ILE A 7 4.13 0.14 -3.19
N THR A 8 4.85 0.03 -2.08
CA THR A 8 5.79 -1.06 -1.86
C THR A 8 5.68 -1.57 -0.43
N GLN A 9 5.92 -2.86 -0.24
CA GLN A 9 6.02 -3.47 1.08
C GLN A 9 6.87 -4.72 1.03
N GLY A 10 7.45 -5.09 2.15
CA GLY A 10 8.21 -6.31 2.28
C GLY A 10 9.24 -6.27 3.38
N SER A 11 10.11 -7.28 3.40
CA SER A 11 11.20 -7.38 4.37
C SER A 11 12.38 -8.12 3.74
N TYR A 12 13.58 -7.83 4.23
CA TYR A 12 14.83 -8.52 3.84
C TYR A 12 15.07 -8.58 2.33
N GLY A 13 14.84 -7.47 1.64
CA GLY A 13 15.11 -7.42 0.20
C GLY A 13 14.04 -8.09 -0.65
N ILE A 14 13.02 -8.68 -0.04
CA ILE A 14 11.88 -9.24 -0.76
C ILE A 14 10.77 -8.20 -0.69
N MET A 15 10.65 -7.41 -1.75
CA MET A 15 9.68 -6.31 -1.80
C MET A 15 8.68 -6.54 -2.91
N SER A 16 7.42 -6.25 -2.60
CA SER A 16 6.36 -6.20 -3.59
C SER A 16 6.10 -4.74 -3.93
N THR A 17 6.04 -4.42 -5.20
CA THR A 17 5.88 -3.04 -5.67
C THR A 17 4.77 -2.94 -6.70
N VAL A 18 3.92 -1.92 -6.55
CA VAL A 18 2.90 -1.56 -7.52
C VAL A 18 3.18 -0.13 -7.93
N GLU A 19 3.29 0.12 -9.23
CA GLU A 19 3.65 1.43 -9.75
C GLU A 19 2.85 1.75 -11.00
N LEU A 20 2.33 2.97 -11.07
CA LEU A 20 1.66 3.49 -12.26
C LEU A 20 2.69 4.20 -13.14
N ARG A 21 2.84 3.75 -14.39
CA ARG A 21 3.73 4.33 -15.38
C ARG A 21 2.96 4.58 -16.66
N CYS A 22 2.86 5.83 -17.08
CA CYS A 22 2.20 6.17 -18.36
C CYS A 22 0.83 5.49 -18.50
N ASP A 23 -0.02 5.63 -17.49
CA ASP A 23 -1.38 5.09 -17.43
C ASP A 23 -1.47 3.57 -17.35
N THR A 24 -0.35 2.86 -17.22
CA THR A 24 -0.33 1.42 -17.03
C THR A 24 0.17 1.09 -15.63
N LEU A 25 -0.56 0.21 -14.94
CA LEU A 25 -0.18 -0.26 -13.63
C LEU A 25 0.74 -1.46 -13.77
N TYR A 26 1.85 -1.46 -13.06
CA TYR A 26 2.84 -2.55 -13.06
C TYR A 26 2.99 -3.13 -11.67
N TYR A 27 3.21 -4.42 -11.62
CA TYR A 27 3.50 -5.16 -10.39
C TYR A 27 4.84 -5.86 -10.52
N SER A 28 5.66 -5.77 -9.47
CA SER A 28 6.88 -6.56 -9.35
C SER A 28 7.00 -7.10 -7.95
N GLU A 29 7.57 -8.29 -7.80
CA GLU A 29 7.57 -9.00 -6.52
C GLU A 29 8.92 -9.01 -5.82
N ILE A 30 10.01 -8.95 -6.57
CA ILE A 30 11.36 -9.01 -6.01
C ILE A 30 12.16 -7.88 -6.60
N CYS A 31 12.98 -7.25 -5.79
CA CYS A 31 13.88 -6.19 -6.25
C CYS A 31 14.71 -6.70 -7.42
N GLY A 32 14.61 -6.02 -8.56
CA GLY A 32 15.30 -6.44 -9.78
C GLY A 32 14.57 -7.42 -10.66
N SER A 33 13.41 -7.93 -10.23
CA SER A 33 12.58 -8.74 -11.11
C SER A 33 11.88 -7.86 -12.15
N GLU A 34 11.51 -8.46 -13.27
CA GLU A 34 10.82 -7.75 -14.32
C GLU A 34 9.40 -7.40 -13.88
N ALA A 35 8.99 -6.15 -14.09
CA ALA A 35 7.67 -5.69 -13.73
C ALA A 35 6.62 -6.24 -14.70
N GLU A 36 5.51 -6.69 -14.15
CA GLU A 36 4.41 -7.25 -14.92
C GLU A 36 3.28 -6.23 -15.03
N ALA A 37 2.82 -5.98 -16.26
CA ALA A 37 1.72 -5.05 -16.50
C ALA A 37 0.39 -5.66 -16.04
N ILE A 38 -0.42 -4.85 -15.35
CA ILE A 38 -1.78 -5.22 -14.97
C ILE A 38 -2.71 -4.69 -16.06
N ASP A 39 -3.32 -5.61 -16.80
CA ASP A 39 -4.20 -5.25 -17.90
C ASP A 39 -5.59 -4.83 -17.44
N SER A 40 -6.21 -3.99 -18.24
CA SER A 40 -7.65 -3.77 -18.22
C SER A 40 -8.23 -3.22 -16.93
N LEU A 41 -7.52 -2.29 -16.29
CA LEU A 41 -8.08 -1.56 -15.16
C LEU A 41 -9.14 -0.60 -15.66
N ASN A 42 -10.40 -0.88 -15.34
CA ASN A 42 -11.49 0.00 -15.72
C ASN A 42 -11.67 1.12 -14.69
N PRO A 43 -12.38 2.20 -15.06
CA PRO A 43 -12.58 3.33 -14.14
C PRO A 43 -13.27 2.94 -12.83
N GLU A 44 -14.10 1.91 -12.85
CA GLU A 44 -14.81 1.45 -11.66
C GLU A 44 -13.84 0.91 -10.59
N ARG A 45 -12.80 0.20 -10.99
CA ARG A 45 -11.79 -0.29 -10.05
C ARG A 45 -11.04 0.86 -9.39
N TRP A 46 -10.68 1.85 -10.17
CA TRP A 46 -10.02 3.04 -9.63
C TRP A 46 -10.92 3.82 -8.69
N HIS A 47 -12.20 3.90 -9.02
CA HIS A 47 -13.18 4.58 -8.16
C HIS A 47 -13.33 3.86 -6.82
N THR A 48 -13.47 2.54 -6.84
CA THR A 48 -13.57 1.74 -5.61
C THR A 48 -12.31 1.85 -4.77
N PHE A 49 -11.16 1.83 -5.41
CA PHE A 49 -9.88 2.01 -4.71
C PHE A 49 -9.83 3.36 -3.99
N ARG A 50 -10.22 4.43 -4.68
CA ARG A 50 -10.25 5.76 -4.08
C ARG A 50 -11.25 5.85 -2.92
N GLN A 51 -12.40 5.21 -3.05
CA GLN A 51 -13.38 5.17 -1.95
C GLN A 51 -12.79 4.51 -0.70
N THR A 52 -12.02 3.46 -0.87
CA THR A 52 -11.34 2.81 0.25
C THR A 52 -10.33 3.75 0.89
N LEU A 53 -9.52 4.44 0.09
CA LEU A 53 -8.57 5.42 0.61
C LEU A 53 -9.27 6.52 1.41
N ASP A 54 -10.41 6.99 0.92
CA ASP A 54 -11.19 8.02 1.61
C ASP A 54 -11.77 7.48 2.93
N SER A 55 -12.27 6.25 2.94
CA SER A 55 -12.77 5.61 4.17
C SER A 55 -11.70 5.47 5.23
N LEU A 56 -10.48 5.17 4.81
CA LEU A 56 -9.34 5.03 5.71
C LEU A 56 -8.73 6.37 6.09
N GLN A 57 -9.21 7.46 5.51
CA GLN A 57 -8.62 8.79 5.67
C GLN A 57 -7.13 8.81 5.35
N ALA A 58 -6.76 8.12 4.29
CA ALA A 58 -5.34 7.91 3.93
C ALA A 58 -4.60 9.22 3.65
N ALA A 59 -5.32 10.27 3.21
CA ALA A 59 -4.71 11.59 3.00
C ALA A 59 -4.22 12.23 4.31
N HIS A 60 -4.70 11.73 5.45
CA HIS A 60 -4.29 12.21 6.78
C HIS A 60 -3.30 11.28 7.47
N TRP A 61 -2.84 10.22 6.80
CA TRP A 61 -1.81 9.36 7.38
C TRP A 61 -0.55 10.16 7.64
N GLN A 62 0.15 9.83 8.74
CA GLN A 62 1.43 10.44 9.06
C GLN A 62 2.46 10.10 7.99
N ARG A 63 3.46 10.98 7.86
CA ARG A 63 4.54 10.73 6.91
C ARG A 63 5.33 9.47 7.26
N ASP A 64 5.54 9.21 8.55
CA ASP A 64 6.33 8.10 9.03
C ASP A 64 5.68 7.40 10.22
N TYR A 65 5.69 6.08 10.18
CA TYR A 65 5.29 5.22 11.31
C TYR A 65 6.47 4.31 11.63
N ILE A 66 6.97 4.38 12.86
CA ILE A 66 8.17 3.64 13.25
C ILE A 66 7.92 2.91 14.56
N ASN A 67 8.27 1.61 14.61
CA ASN A 67 8.30 0.83 15.83
C ASN A 67 9.73 0.30 16.02
N ASP A 68 10.50 0.99 16.85
CA ASP A 68 11.91 0.68 17.11
C ASP A 68 12.10 -0.59 17.93
N ASN A 69 11.04 -1.09 18.54
CA ASN A 69 11.13 -2.28 19.39
C ASN A 69 11.05 -3.59 18.60
N ALA A 70 10.71 -3.52 17.32
CA ALA A 70 10.65 -4.70 16.48
C ALA A 70 11.99 -4.92 15.81
N LEU A 71 12.50 -6.15 15.88
CA LEU A 71 13.81 -6.49 15.33
C LEU A 71 13.77 -6.79 13.84
N ASP A 72 12.68 -7.35 13.36
CA ASP A 72 12.59 -7.77 11.97
C ASP A 72 11.58 -6.93 11.23
N GLY A 73 12.00 -6.47 10.06
CA GLY A 73 11.33 -5.39 9.44
C GLY A 73 10.33 -5.77 8.38
N HIS A 74 9.05 -5.49 8.65
CA HIS A 74 8.14 -5.22 7.57
C HIS A 74 8.19 -3.71 7.31
N GLN A 75 8.56 -3.35 6.09
CA GLN A 75 8.65 -1.95 5.68
C GLN A 75 7.69 -1.70 4.54
N TRP A 76 7.16 -0.50 4.47
CA TRP A 76 6.22 -0.12 3.43
C TRP A 76 6.31 1.35 3.10
N GLU A 77 5.91 1.68 1.88
CA GLU A 77 5.77 3.07 1.45
C GLU A 77 4.59 3.20 0.51
N VAL A 78 3.83 4.27 0.67
CA VAL A 78 2.68 4.60 -0.18
C VAL A 78 2.84 6.03 -0.65
N LYS A 79 2.80 6.25 -1.97
CA LYS A 79 2.81 7.58 -2.55
C LYS A 79 1.81 7.62 -3.69
N ILE A 80 0.74 8.37 -3.51
CA ILE A 80 -0.35 8.45 -4.50
C ILE A 80 -0.68 9.92 -4.69
N THR A 81 -0.71 10.36 -5.94
CA THR A 81 -1.02 11.74 -6.29
C THR A 81 -2.21 11.76 -7.24
N TYR A 82 -3.18 12.64 -6.96
CA TYR A 82 -4.34 12.85 -7.81
C TYR A 82 -4.29 14.23 -8.47
N ALA A 83 -4.94 14.36 -9.62
CA ALA A 83 -4.95 15.61 -10.38
C ALA A 83 -5.57 16.79 -9.62
N ASP A 84 -6.45 16.51 -8.66
CA ASP A 84 -7.07 17.54 -7.82
C ASP A 84 -6.15 18.08 -6.72
N GLY A 85 -4.89 17.63 -6.70
CA GLY A 85 -3.90 18.07 -5.71
C GLY A 85 -3.82 17.20 -4.45
N ARG A 86 -4.71 16.21 -4.32
CA ARG A 86 -4.65 15.29 -3.18
C ARG A 86 -3.39 14.46 -3.26
N LEU A 87 -2.68 14.38 -2.14
CA LEU A 87 -1.44 13.61 -2.03
C LEU A 87 -1.52 12.71 -0.80
N ILE A 88 -1.20 11.44 -1.00
CA ILE A 88 -0.97 10.48 0.07
C ILE A 88 0.49 10.11 0.02
N HIS A 89 1.23 10.39 1.09
CA HIS A 89 2.65 10.04 1.16
C HIS A 89 2.98 9.63 2.58
N SER A 90 3.11 8.32 2.77
CA SER A 90 3.30 7.72 4.09
C SER A 90 4.23 6.52 3.98
N SER A 91 4.97 6.25 5.02
CA SER A 91 5.83 5.08 5.08
C SER A 91 5.86 4.53 6.49
N GLY A 92 6.29 3.28 6.63
CA GLY A 92 6.35 2.66 7.93
C GLY A 92 7.41 1.59 8.04
N SER A 93 7.85 1.37 9.27
CA SER A 93 8.76 0.30 9.66
C SER A 93 8.16 -0.35 10.89
N ASN A 94 7.54 -1.51 10.72
CA ASN A 94 6.89 -2.27 11.79
C ASN A 94 5.78 -1.50 12.52
N ALA A 95 5.23 -0.48 11.90
CA ALA A 95 4.14 0.34 12.43
C ALA A 95 3.24 0.77 11.28
N TYR A 96 1.96 0.95 11.56
CA TYR A 96 0.92 1.08 10.54
C TYR A 96 -0.10 2.15 10.90
N PRO A 97 -0.74 2.79 9.89
CA PRO A 97 -1.80 3.74 10.16
C PRO A 97 -2.99 3.09 10.87
N SER A 98 -3.65 3.85 11.71
CA SER A 98 -4.89 3.42 12.35
C SER A 98 -5.77 4.63 12.66
N LEU A 99 -7.08 4.48 12.43
CA LEU A 99 -8.07 5.47 12.82
C LEU A 99 -8.39 5.37 14.32
N LEU A 100 -8.02 4.24 14.94
CA LEU A 100 -8.31 3.98 16.34
C LEU A 100 -7.03 4.11 17.15
N ASP A 101 -7.01 5.02 18.13
CA ASP A 101 -5.83 5.27 18.95
C ASP A 101 -5.36 4.03 19.72
N TRP A 102 -6.28 3.09 19.98
CA TRP A 102 -5.98 1.86 20.71
C TRP A 102 -5.59 0.69 19.83
N ASP A 103 -5.67 0.83 18.52
CA ASP A 103 -5.34 -0.23 17.58
C ASP A 103 -3.83 -0.27 17.35
N TYR A 104 -3.12 -0.70 18.38
CA TYR A 104 -1.66 -0.76 18.34
C TYR A 104 -1.17 -1.94 17.53
N THR A 105 -0.02 -1.75 16.88
CA THR A 105 0.71 -2.83 16.25
C THR A 105 1.42 -3.65 17.34
N ILE A 106 0.83 -4.75 17.73
CA ILE A 106 1.42 -5.63 18.74
C ILE A 106 2.27 -6.69 18.05
N GLY A 107 3.55 -6.77 18.43
CA GLY A 107 4.47 -7.75 17.85
C GLY A 107 4.74 -7.56 16.36
N GLY A 108 4.58 -6.34 15.86
CA GLY A 108 4.82 -6.05 14.46
C GLY A 108 3.67 -6.43 13.52
N LYS A 109 2.52 -6.81 14.05
CA LYS A 109 1.38 -7.18 13.22
C LYS A 109 0.73 -5.94 12.60
N PRO A 110 0.29 -6.03 11.34
CA PRO A 110 -0.40 -4.93 10.68
C PRO A 110 -1.70 -4.53 11.39
N SER A 111 -1.99 -3.25 11.41
CA SER A 111 -3.27 -2.72 11.89
C SER A 111 -4.40 -3.17 10.98
N LEU A 112 -5.63 -3.07 11.46
CA LEU A 112 -6.81 -3.36 10.66
C LEU A 112 -6.87 -2.44 9.43
N ASP A 113 -6.58 -1.15 9.61
CA ASP A 113 -6.59 -0.20 8.50
C ASP A 113 -5.57 -0.58 7.42
N TRP A 114 -4.38 -1.00 7.80
CA TRP A 114 -3.38 -1.47 6.85
C TRP A 114 -3.86 -2.72 6.11
N GLN A 115 -4.50 -3.65 6.82
CA GLN A 115 -5.04 -4.85 6.20
C GLN A 115 -6.13 -4.50 5.17
N MET A 116 -7.00 -3.56 5.48
CA MET A 116 -8.01 -3.09 4.54
C MET A 116 -7.38 -2.43 3.31
N PHE A 117 -6.32 -1.64 3.52
CA PHE A 117 -5.59 -1.03 2.43
C PHE A 117 -4.96 -2.09 1.52
N THR A 118 -4.29 -3.08 2.10
CA THR A 118 -3.65 -4.14 1.30
C THR A 118 -4.67 -5.00 0.57
N CYS A 119 -5.85 -5.23 1.14
CA CYS A 119 -6.94 -5.89 0.43
C CYS A 119 -7.37 -5.08 -0.79
N ALA A 120 -7.46 -3.77 -0.66
CA ALA A 120 -7.83 -2.90 -1.78
C ALA A 120 -6.78 -2.95 -2.88
N VAL A 121 -5.50 -2.94 -2.54
CA VAL A 121 -4.41 -3.05 -3.53
C VAL A 121 -4.42 -4.42 -4.20
N THR A 122 -4.66 -5.48 -3.45
CA THR A 122 -4.77 -6.83 -4.00
C THR A 122 -5.91 -6.90 -5.03
N TRP A 123 -7.05 -6.32 -4.69
CA TRP A 123 -8.19 -6.27 -5.60
C TRP A 123 -7.88 -5.42 -6.84
N LEU A 124 -7.24 -4.27 -6.67
CA LEU A 124 -6.86 -3.39 -7.77
C LEU A 124 -5.92 -4.09 -8.76
N THR A 125 -5.05 -4.94 -8.27
CA THR A 125 -4.04 -5.63 -9.07
C THR A 125 -4.47 -7.02 -9.54
N ASN A 126 -5.77 -7.34 -9.48
CA ASN A 126 -6.30 -8.67 -9.85
C ASN A 126 -5.64 -9.81 -9.07
N GLY A 127 -5.36 -9.57 -7.80
CA GLY A 127 -4.76 -10.57 -6.93
C GLY A 127 -3.25 -10.73 -7.05
N ARG A 128 -2.58 -9.87 -7.82
CA ARG A 128 -1.12 -9.93 -7.99
C ARG A 128 -0.36 -9.42 -6.78
N TRP A 129 -0.93 -8.48 -6.04
CA TRP A 129 -0.29 -7.95 -4.85
C TRP A 129 0.00 -9.06 -3.84
N ASN A 130 1.11 -8.93 -3.11
CA ASN A 130 1.61 -9.96 -2.20
C ASN A 130 0.56 -10.41 -1.17
N ARG A 131 0.04 -11.62 -1.35
CA ARG A 131 -0.98 -12.18 -0.47
C ARG A 131 -0.44 -12.57 0.90
N GLY A 132 0.86 -12.80 1.02
CA GLY A 132 1.47 -13.12 2.31
C GLY A 132 1.21 -12.07 3.37
N ALA A 133 1.05 -10.82 2.96
CA ALA A 133 0.73 -9.73 3.88
C ALA A 133 -0.68 -9.82 4.46
N LEU A 134 -1.58 -10.55 3.80
CA LEU A 134 -2.97 -10.72 4.23
C LEU A 134 -3.16 -11.92 5.15
N GLU A 135 -2.19 -12.79 5.22
CA GLU A 135 -2.26 -14.05 5.99
C GLU A 135 -1.73 -13.89 7.42
N LEU A 136 -1.37 -12.69 7.76
CA LEU A 136 -0.85 -12.40 9.12
C LEU A 136 -1.98 -12.39 10.19
#